data_286838cf3239a7b49a06d7ee8a85d424
#
_entry.id   286838cf3239a7b49a06d7ee8a85d424
#
_cell.length_a   1.000
_cell.length_b   1.000
_cell.length_c   1.000
_cell.angle_alpha   90.00
_cell.angle_beta   90.00
_cell.angle_gamma   90.00
#
_symmetry.space_group_name_H-M   'P 1'
#
loop_
_entity.id
_entity.type
_entity.pdbx_description
1 polymer ?
#
loop_
_entity_poly.entity_id
_entity_poly.type
_entity_poly.pdbx_seq_one_letter_code
_entity_poly.pdbx_strand_id
1 'polypeptide(L)'
;MAETADTQSVSAKDTRELRERFTAQAMQYVDQLYGAALRMSRNPADAEDLVQETYMKAFASYHQFTEGTNLKAWLYRILTNTYINLYRKRQREPQQSQGETVEDWQLAAAGDHDA
;
A
#
# COMPACT_ATOMS: atom_id res chain seq x y z
N MET A 1 -29.74 19.42 -20.36
CA MET A 1 -29.13 20.09 -19.21
C MET A 1 -29.46 19.39 -17.93
N ALA A 2 -30.74 19.14 -17.71
CA ALA A 2 -31.12 18.38 -16.52
C ALA A 2 -30.49 17.00 -16.47
N GLU A 3 -30.38 16.38 -17.63
CA GLU A 3 -29.77 15.07 -17.72
C GLU A 3 -28.32 15.08 -17.21
N THR A 4 -27.60 16.14 -17.64
CA THR A 4 -26.19 16.23 -17.23
C THR A 4 -26.07 16.35 -15.72
N ALA A 5 -26.90 17.17 -15.10
CA ALA A 5 -26.88 17.35 -13.67
C ALA A 5 -27.24 16.04 -12.96
N ASP A 6 -28.25 15.37 -13.45
CA ASP A 6 -28.69 14.11 -12.87
C ASP A 6 -27.58 13.06 -12.99
N THR A 7 -26.93 13.01 -14.15
CA THR A 7 -25.86 12.07 -14.37
C THR A 7 -24.72 12.30 -13.39
N GLN A 8 -24.40 13.56 -13.15
CA GLN A 8 -23.32 13.87 -12.21
C GLN A 8 -23.69 13.46 -10.78
N SER A 9 -24.94 13.69 -10.39
CA SER A 9 -25.39 13.28 -9.07
C SER A 9 -25.33 11.78 -8.90
N VAL A 10 -25.79 11.05 -9.90
CA VAL A 10 -25.76 9.60 -9.86
C VAL A 10 -24.31 9.11 -9.82
N SER A 11 -23.45 9.72 -10.63
CA SER A 11 -22.04 9.34 -10.64
C SER A 11 -21.40 9.55 -9.30
N ALA A 12 -21.68 10.66 -8.64
CA ALA A 12 -21.10 10.94 -7.34
C ALA A 12 -21.57 9.92 -6.32
N LYS A 13 -22.86 9.59 -6.34
CA LYS A 13 -23.39 8.60 -5.43
C LYS A 13 -22.80 7.23 -5.69
N ASP A 14 -22.72 6.85 -6.97
CA ASP A 14 -22.14 5.57 -7.34
C ASP A 14 -20.70 5.49 -6.91
N THR A 15 -19.95 6.56 -7.08
CA THR A 15 -18.55 6.59 -6.70
C THR A 15 -18.40 6.42 -5.19
N ARG A 16 -19.26 7.08 -4.43
CA ARG A 16 -19.20 6.97 -2.98
C ARG A 16 -19.53 5.56 -2.52
N GLU A 17 -20.56 4.96 -3.11
CA GLU A 17 -20.93 3.60 -2.75
C GLU A 17 -19.84 2.61 -3.13
N LEU A 18 -19.24 2.82 -4.29
CA LEU A 18 -18.15 1.96 -4.72
C LEU A 18 -16.97 2.05 -3.77
N ARG A 19 -16.65 3.27 -3.35
CA ARG A 19 -15.55 3.48 -2.42
C ARG A 19 -15.84 2.84 -1.07
N GLU A 20 -17.07 2.93 -0.61
CA GLU A 20 -17.43 2.33 0.66
C GLU A 20 -17.32 0.82 0.61
N ARG A 21 -17.78 0.21 -0.50
CA ARG A 21 -17.66 -1.23 -0.66
C ARG A 21 -16.20 -1.64 -0.74
N PHE A 22 -15.42 -0.87 -1.49
CA PHE A 22 -14.00 -1.16 -1.62
C PHE A 22 -13.33 -1.07 -0.26
N THR A 23 -13.64 -0.02 0.50
CA THR A 23 -13.05 0.15 1.83
C THR A 23 -13.37 -1.04 2.72
N ALA A 24 -14.62 -1.45 2.75
CA ALA A 24 -15.01 -2.58 3.59
C ALA A 24 -14.25 -3.84 3.21
N GLN A 25 -14.11 -4.09 1.92
CA GLN A 25 -13.42 -5.28 1.47
C GLN A 25 -11.91 -5.17 1.72
N ALA A 26 -11.35 -4.01 1.47
CA ALA A 26 -9.91 -3.83 1.61
C ALA A 26 -9.45 -3.93 3.05
N MET A 27 -10.26 -3.43 3.97
CA MET A 27 -9.86 -3.43 5.37
C MET A 27 -9.84 -4.83 5.99
N GLN A 28 -10.46 -5.80 5.34
CA GLN A 28 -10.39 -7.18 5.82
C GLN A 28 -8.96 -7.70 5.84
N TYR A 29 -8.10 -7.13 5.03
CA TYR A 29 -6.75 -7.64 4.85
C TYR A 29 -5.69 -6.90 5.64
N VAL A 30 -6.10 -6.00 6.53
CA VAL A 30 -5.15 -5.20 7.30
C VAL A 30 -4.14 -6.07 8.04
N ASP A 31 -4.63 -7.08 8.75
CA ASP A 31 -3.75 -7.91 9.54
C ASP A 31 -2.78 -8.68 8.67
N GLN A 32 -3.26 -9.20 7.56
CA GLN A 32 -2.42 -9.96 6.65
C GLN A 32 -1.36 -9.05 6.02
N LEU A 33 -1.76 -7.86 5.62
CA LEU A 33 -0.82 -6.92 5.03
C LEU A 33 0.21 -6.48 6.06
N TYR A 34 -0.22 -6.27 7.30
CA TYR A 34 0.73 -5.92 8.35
C TYR A 34 1.74 -7.04 8.56
N GLY A 35 1.27 -8.29 8.58
CA GLY A 35 2.17 -9.41 8.71
C GLY A 35 3.21 -9.45 7.61
N ALA A 36 2.76 -9.22 6.38
CA ALA A 36 3.68 -9.21 5.25
C ALA A 36 4.66 -8.03 5.37
N ALA A 37 4.15 -6.86 5.73
CA ALA A 37 4.99 -5.69 5.89
C ALA A 37 6.02 -5.90 6.97
N LEU A 38 5.64 -6.56 8.05
CA LEU A 38 6.56 -6.84 9.13
C LEU A 38 7.66 -7.80 8.68
N ARG A 39 7.31 -8.79 7.88
CA ARG A 39 8.30 -9.70 7.35
C ARG A 39 9.27 -9.00 6.41
N MET A 40 8.78 -8.03 5.66
CA MET A 40 9.63 -7.28 4.74
C MET A 40 10.56 -6.31 5.47
N SER A 41 10.00 -5.56 6.41
CA SER A 41 10.72 -4.46 7.04
C SER A 41 11.44 -4.87 8.31
N ARG A 42 10.92 -5.88 8.97
CA ARG A 42 11.44 -6.35 10.25
C ARG A 42 11.44 -5.28 11.32
N ASN A 43 10.51 -4.36 11.20
CA ASN A 43 10.40 -3.24 12.11
C ASN A 43 8.93 -2.86 12.22
N PRO A 44 8.34 -2.93 13.41
CA PRO A 44 6.90 -2.66 13.55
C PRO A 44 6.50 -1.26 13.09
N ALA A 45 7.31 -0.25 13.38
CA ALA A 45 6.97 1.10 12.96
C ALA A 45 6.99 1.22 11.44
N ASP A 46 8.00 0.63 10.81
CA ASP A 46 8.07 0.63 9.36
C ASP A 46 6.92 -0.16 8.76
N ALA A 47 6.56 -1.27 9.39
CA ALA A 47 5.45 -2.08 8.89
C ALA A 47 4.15 -1.29 8.92
N GLU A 48 3.92 -0.54 10.00
CA GLU A 48 2.72 0.29 10.08
C GLU A 48 2.71 1.34 8.99
N ASP A 49 3.85 1.98 8.78
CA ASP A 49 3.95 2.99 7.73
C ASP A 49 3.68 2.38 6.35
N LEU A 50 4.21 1.19 6.11
CA LEU A 50 4.00 0.52 4.84
C LEU A 50 2.54 0.20 4.61
N VAL A 51 1.86 -0.28 5.65
CA VAL A 51 0.45 -0.60 5.52
C VAL A 51 -0.36 0.67 5.27
N GLN A 52 -0.08 1.73 6.02
CA GLN A 52 -0.78 2.98 5.82
C GLN A 52 -0.58 3.51 4.40
N GLU A 53 0.65 3.50 3.94
CA GLU A 53 0.95 3.97 2.61
C GLU A 53 0.26 3.12 1.56
N THR A 54 0.23 1.82 1.78
CA THR A 54 -0.45 0.90 0.86
C THR A 54 -1.92 1.26 0.73
N TYR A 55 -2.58 1.49 1.86
CA TYR A 55 -4.00 1.81 1.82
C TYR A 55 -4.24 3.20 1.24
N MET A 56 -3.36 4.14 1.52
CA MET A 56 -3.50 5.46 0.91
C MET A 56 -3.45 5.36 -0.62
N LYS A 57 -2.50 4.57 -1.12
CA LYS A 57 -2.39 4.38 -2.56
C LYS A 57 -3.57 3.61 -3.11
N ALA A 58 -4.03 2.60 -2.37
CA ALA A 58 -5.16 1.81 -2.80
C ALA A 58 -6.41 2.68 -2.91
N PHE A 59 -6.64 3.52 -1.91
CA PHE A 59 -7.81 4.38 -1.93
C PHE A 59 -7.71 5.46 -2.99
N ALA A 60 -6.51 5.88 -3.32
CA ALA A 60 -6.32 6.87 -4.38
C ALA A 60 -6.56 6.27 -5.77
N SER A 61 -6.40 4.97 -5.91
CA SER A 61 -6.50 4.33 -7.22
C SER A 61 -7.49 3.16 -7.23
N TYR A 62 -8.45 3.16 -6.30
CA TYR A 62 -9.39 2.05 -6.25
C TYR A 62 -10.21 1.94 -7.53
N HIS A 63 -10.35 3.03 -8.27
CA HIS A 63 -11.10 2.99 -9.53
C HIS A 63 -10.36 2.20 -10.60
N GLN A 64 -9.07 1.93 -10.39
CA GLN A 64 -8.31 1.10 -11.32
C GLN A 64 -8.42 -0.37 -11.00
N PHE A 65 -8.98 -0.68 -9.84
CA PHE A 65 -9.18 -2.06 -9.46
C PHE A 65 -10.44 -2.60 -10.14
N THR A 66 -10.30 -3.74 -10.79
CA THR A 66 -11.43 -4.37 -11.46
C THR A 66 -12.16 -5.26 -10.46
N GLU A 67 -13.41 -4.93 -10.21
CA GLU A 67 -14.23 -5.69 -9.28
C GLU A 67 -14.35 -7.13 -9.80
N GLY A 68 -14.27 -8.07 -8.87
CA GLY A 68 -14.32 -9.47 -9.23
C GLY A 68 -12.95 -10.10 -9.38
N THR A 69 -11.89 -9.29 -9.44
CA THR A 69 -10.55 -9.83 -9.46
C THR A 69 -10.03 -9.94 -8.03
N ASN A 70 -8.80 -10.39 -7.90
CA ASN A 70 -8.23 -10.70 -6.59
C ASN A 70 -7.77 -9.42 -5.89
N LEU A 71 -8.61 -8.90 -5.02
CA LEU A 71 -8.30 -7.67 -4.28
C LEU A 71 -7.09 -7.86 -3.38
N LYS A 72 -6.98 -8.99 -2.73
CA LYS A 72 -5.85 -9.26 -1.85
C LYS A 72 -4.55 -9.19 -2.61
N ALA A 73 -4.49 -9.82 -3.78
CA ALA A 73 -3.28 -9.79 -4.58
C ALA A 73 -2.95 -8.37 -5.04
N TRP A 74 -3.99 -7.59 -5.36
CA TRP A 74 -3.79 -6.21 -5.78
C TRP A 74 -3.19 -5.38 -4.65
N LEU A 75 -3.69 -5.57 -3.45
CA LEU A 75 -3.15 -4.87 -2.28
C LEU A 75 -1.72 -5.30 -1.98
N TYR A 76 -1.44 -6.59 -2.10
CA TYR A 76 -0.07 -7.07 -1.88
C TYR A 76 0.89 -6.51 -2.91
N ARG A 77 0.44 -6.33 -4.14
CA ARG A 77 1.29 -5.72 -5.15
C ARG A 77 1.62 -4.29 -4.76
N ILE A 78 0.63 -3.53 -4.30
CA ILE A 78 0.88 -2.17 -3.87
C ILE A 78 1.85 -2.16 -2.70
N LEU A 79 1.64 -3.05 -1.74
CA LEU A 79 2.53 -3.14 -0.58
C LEU A 79 3.97 -3.41 -1.00
N THR A 80 4.16 -4.39 -1.86
CA THR A 80 5.48 -4.76 -2.30
C THR A 80 6.15 -3.61 -3.06
N ASN A 81 5.41 -2.98 -3.96
CA ASN A 81 5.96 -1.86 -4.71
C ASN A 81 6.31 -0.70 -3.79
N THR A 82 5.48 -0.46 -2.79
CA THR A 82 5.74 0.60 -1.83
C THR A 82 7.03 0.32 -1.06
N TYR A 83 7.20 -0.91 -0.63
CA TYR A 83 8.40 -1.30 0.09
C TYR A 83 9.63 -1.13 -0.79
N ILE A 84 9.56 -1.59 -2.04
CA ILE A 84 10.69 -1.47 -2.95
C ILE A 84 11.05 -0.02 -3.17
N ASN A 85 10.04 0.84 -3.36
CA ASN A 85 10.30 2.26 -3.58
C ASN A 85 10.95 2.91 -2.37
N LEU A 86 10.49 2.56 -1.18
CA LEU A 86 11.09 3.09 0.04
C LEU A 86 12.53 2.62 0.20
N TYR A 87 12.77 1.36 -0.10
CA TYR A 87 14.11 0.81 0.00
C TYR A 87 15.05 1.53 -0.95
N ARG A 88 14.63 1.74 -2.19
CA ARG A 88 15.44 2.45 -3.17
C ARG A 88 15.69 3.89 -2.75
N LYS A 89 14.67 4.53 -2.18
CA LYS A 89 14.82 5.90 -1.73
C LYS A 89 15.88 5.99 -0.63
N ARG A 90 15.83 5.08 0.32
CA ARG A 90 16.81 5.07 1.39
C ARG A 90 18.21 4.88 0.87
N GLN A 91 18.37 4.04 -0.12
CA GLN A 91 19.67 3.82 -0.71
C GLN A 91 20.20 5.05 -1.42
N ARG A 92 19.31 5.86 -1.97
CA ARG A 92 19.73 7.07 -2.68
C ARG A 92 19.97 8.25 -1.76
N GLU A 93 19.72 8.09 -0.47
CA GLU A 93 19.92 9.17 0.49
C GLU A 93 20.97 8.75 1.50
N PRO A 94 22.23 8.64 1.06
CA PRO A 94 23.28 8.14 1.95
C PRO A 94 23.60 9.11 3.07
N GLN A 95 23.30 10.38 2.89
CA GLN A 95 23.57 11.36 3.93
C GLN A 95 22.69 11.16 5.14
N GLN A 96 21.74 10.28 5.05
CA GLN A 96 20.94 9.95 6.21
C GLN A 96 21.87 9.60 7.34
N SER A 97 21.78 10.34 8.40
CA SER A 97 22.63 10.07 9.55
C SER A 97 22.40 8.69 10.10
N GLN A 98 21.39 8.06 9.62
CA GLN A 98 21.13 6.68 9.97
C GLN A 98 21.93 5.72 9.14
N GLY A 99 23.08 6.17 8.67
CA GLY A 99 23.93 5.31 7.87
C GLY A 99 24.16 3.98 8.53
N GLU A 100 24.42 4.00 9.82
CA GLU A 100 24.62 2.76 10.55
C GLU A 100 23.36 1.91 10.52
N THR A 101 22.23 2.54 10.83
CA THR A 101 20.97 1.83 10.84
C THR A 101 20.66 1.27 9.47
N VAL A 102 20.93 2.06 8.44
CA VAL A 102 20.69 1.61 7.08
C VAL A 102 21.56 0.42 6.75
N GLU A 103 22.81 0.46 7.16
CA GLU A 103 23.71 -0.67 6.93
C GLU A 103 23.20 -1.91 7.63
N ASP A 104 22.82 -1.78 8.87
CA ASP A 104 22.29 -2.91 9.62
C ASP A 104 21.06 -3.46 8.92
N TRP A 105 20.22 -2.56 8.46
CA TRP A 105 19.02 -2.97 7.80
C TRP A 105 19.32 -3.71 6.50
N GLN A 106 20.28 -3.20 5.74
CA GLN A 106 20.66 -3.82 4.47
C GLN A 106 21.25 -5.20 4.69
N LEU A 107 22.05 -5.34 5.73
CA LEU A 107 22.62 -6.63 6.04
C LEU A 107 21.53 -7.62 6.42
N ALA A 108 20.57 -7.17 7.20
CA ALA A 108 19.46 -8.03 7.57
C ALA A 108 18.66 -8.43 6.34
N ALA A 109 18.40 -7.48 5.46
CA ALA A 109 17.65 -7.75 4.24
C ALA A 109 18.40 -8.73 3.35
N ALA A 110 19.70 -8.54 3.23
CA ALA A 110 20.52 -9.42 2.41
C ALA A 110 20.50 -10.83 2.99
N GLY A 111 20.60 -10.93 4.29
CA GLY A 111 20.53 -12.24 4.93
C GLY A 111 19.22 -12.93 4.66
N ASP A 112 18.15 -12.17 4.71
CA ASP A 112 16.84 -12.72 4.42
C ASP A 112 16.74 -13.23 3.00
N HIS A 113 17.26 -12.45 2.08
CA HIS A 113 17.22 -12.84 0.65
C HIS A 113 18.00 -14.12 0.43
N ASP A 114 19.09 -14.25 1.12
CA ASP A 114 19.92 -15.43 0.97
C ASP A 114 19.27 -16.64 1.60
N ALA A 115 18.46 -16.40 2.60
CA ALA A 115 17.75 -17.50 3.22
C ALA A 115 16.65 -18.01 2.33
#